data_ba4917d5f7b12b7fbebf604358e30354
#
_entry.id   ba4917d5f7b12b7fbebf604358e30354
#
_cell.length_a   1.000
_cell.length_b   1.000
_cell.length_c   1.000
_cell.angle_alpha   90.00
_cell.angle_beta   90.00
_cell.angle_gamma   90.00
#
_symmetry.space_group_name_H-M   'P 1'
#
loop_
_entity.id
_entity.type
_entity.pdbx_description
1 polymer ?
#
loop_
_entity_poly.entity_id
_entity_poly.type
_entity_poly.pdbx_seq_one_letter_code
_entity_poly.pdbx_strand_id
1 'polypeptide(L)'
;MHSYKCDNEVENVAEANLYRDIFPYTEIPKVVFDNKNIPMNMPKDVWITDTTFRDGQQSMSPFTVEQILTIFDYLHKLDNGSGIIRQSEFFLYTEKDREAVEKCIERGYEFPQITAWIRANKEDFKLVKNMNIKETGILMSCSDYHIFKKLNLTRQQAMEKYLEIAEEALANGIIPRCHLEDITRADYFGFVVPLVRRLMELSAKANMPVKIRACDTLGLGVCHDGAALPRSVKQIMHGFTHYCNVPSEWIEWHGHNDFYSVVPNSTTAWLYGCAGISSTLLGIGERTGNCPLEAMIVEYGQLKGSIKNMDLTVLTDIATLFEKDLGYQIPHKTPFVGSDFNVTKAGIHADGILKDEEIYNIFDTGKILNRPVVVAVNEYSGLAGIAAWINTFFRLTDDKKINKRDPRVITVKEWVDEQYADGRTSVIGNDELEKIVKLTFEELSDDKKVEVIDYKVCKSKRGTFRSVQDKNLETSKR
;
A
#
# COMPACT_ATOMS: atom_id res chain seq x y z
N MET A 1 -41.23 -1.94 1.42
CA MET A 1 -40.29 -1.30 2.35
C MET A 1 -40.39 -2.03 3.67
N HIS A 2 -39.48 -2.97 3.95
CA HIS A 2 -39.33 -3.44 5.32
C HIS A 2 -38.67 -2.32 6.10
N SER A 3 -39.44 -1.69 7.00
CA SER A 3 -38.87 -0.83 8.04
C SER A 3 -38.02 -1.75 8.94
N TYR A 4 -36.71 -1.74 8.72
CA TYR A 4 -35.82 -2.35 9.69
C TYR A 4 -36.02 -1.59 11.00
N LYS A 5 -36.64 -2.22 11.99
CA LYS A 5 -36.57 -1.76 13.36
C LYS A 5 -35.11 -1.84 13.74
N CYS A 6 -34.48 -0.69 13.81
CA CYS A 6 -33.11 -0.60 14.32
C CYS A 6 -33.19 -0.69 15.84
N ASP A 7 -33.38 -1.87 16.39
CA ASP A 7 -33.33 -2.09 17.81
C ASP A 7 -31.85 -2.11 18.27
N ASN A 8 -31.58 -1.71 19.50
CA ASN A 8 -30.26 -1.79 20.13
C ASN A 8 -29.94 -3.22 20.59
N GLU A 9 -30.82 -4.16 20.27
CA GLU A 9 -30.69 -5.56 20.63
C GLU A 9 -30.17 -6.38 19.44
N VAL A 10 -29.27 -7.30 19.75
CA VAL A 10 -28.72 -8.24 18.77
C VAL A 10 -29.80 -9.24 18.35
N GLU A 11 -29.90 -9.50 17.06
CA GLU A 11 -30.75 -10.59 16.57
C GLU A 11 -30.10 -11.94 16.93
N ASN A 12 -30.70 -12.64 17.91
CA ASN A 12 -30.23 -13.94 18.29
C ASN A 12 -30.67 -15.00 17.28
N VAL A 13 -29.71 -15.72 16.74
CA VAL A 13 -29.91 -16.83 15.81
C VAL A 13 -29.40 -18.13 16.45
N ALA A 14 -30.10 -19.24 16.20
CA ALA A 14 -29.72 -20.57 16.75
C ALA A 14 -28.47 -21.12 16.06
N GLU A 15 -28.28 -20.80 14.80
CA GLU A 15 -27.16 -21.26 13.97
C GLU A 15 -26.54 -20.09 13.22
N ALA A 16 -25.25 -20.25 12.85
CA ALA A 16 -24.51 -19.24 12.09
C ALA A 16 -25.16 -18.95 10.73
N ASN A 17 -25.47 -17.70 10.45
CA ASN A 17 -25.84 -17.25 9.11
C ASN A 17 -24.58 -17.04 8.28
N LEU A 18 -24.30 -17.99 7.40
CA LEU A 18 -23.10 -18.00 6.56
C LEU A 18 -23.35 -17.38 5.18
N TYR A 19 -24.54 -16.85 4.90
CA TYR A 19 -24.91 -16.28 3.60
C TYR A 19 -24.48 -17.15 2.42
N ARG A 20 -24.81 -18.46 2.44
CA ARG A 20 -24.35 -19.45 1.47
C ARG A 20 -24.81 -19.18 0.03
N ASP A 21 -25.87 -18.44 -0.14
CA ASP A 21 -26.36 -17.92 -1.43
C ASP A 21 -25.40 -16.87 -2.04
N ILE A 22 -24.65 -16.15 -1.22
CA ILE A 22 -23.65 -15.14 -1.61
C ILE A 22 -22.23 -15.74 -1.56
N PHE A 23 -21.93 -16.52 -0.53
CA PHE A 23 -20.62 -17.11 -0.25
C PHE A 23 -20.67 -18.67 -0.28
N PRO A 24 -20.80 -19.30 -1.44
CA PRO A 24 -20.98 -20.75 -1.56
C PRO A 24 -19.73 -21.57 -1.17
N TYR A 25 -18.57 -20.97 -1.06
CA TYR A 25 -17.23 -21.49 -0.80
C TYR A 25 -16.61 -22.29 -1.96
N THR A 26 -17.38 -23.11 -2.65
CA THR A 26 -16.93 -23.90 -3.82
C THR A 26 -17.01 -23.14 -5.14
N GLU A 27 -17.53 -21.92 -5.11
CA GLU A 27 -17.66 -21.03 -6.26
C GLU A 27 -17.23 -19.61 -5.87
N ILE A 28 -17.03 -18.75 -6.88
CA ILE A 28 -16.72 -17.33 -6.67
C ILE A 28 -17.91 -16.64 -5.98
N PRO A 29 -17.69 -15.85 -4.92
CA PRO A 29 -18.76 -15.14 -4.23
C PRO A 29 -19.52 -14.17 -5.14
N LYS A 30 -20.85 -14.17 -5.02
CA LYS A 30 -21.71 -13.31 -5.83
C LYS A 30 -21.72 -11.86 -5.33
N VAL A 31 -21.94 -10.91 -6.23
CA VAL A 31 -22.40 -9.58 -5.89
C VAL A 31 -23.91 -9.54 -6.05
N VAL A 32 -24.62 -9.16 -4.99
CA VAL A 32 -26.07 -8.97 -5.01
C VAL A 32 -26.37 -7.48 -5.08
N PHE A 33 -27.42 -7.10 -5.80
CA PHE A 33 -27.81 -5.71 -5.98
C PHE A 33 -29.22 -5.49 -5.39
N ASP A 34 -29.37 -4.44 -4.58
CA ASP A 34 -30.67 -3.95 -4.08
C ASP A 34 -31.04 -2.60 -4.68
N ASN A 35 -30.15 -2.07 -5.55
CA ASN A 35 -30.30 -0.82 -6.29
C ASN A 35 -30.56 0.42 -5.39
N LYS A 36 -30.12 0.37 -4.14
CA LYS A 36 -30.18 1.54 -3.26
C LYS A 36 -29.16 2.57 -3.71
N ASN A 37 -29.63 3.79 -3.87
CA ASN A 37 -28.77 4.95 -4.09
C ASN A 37 -28.32 5.54 -2.76
N ILE A 38 -27.03 5.44 -2.47
CA ILE A 38 -26.43 6.01 -1.27
C ILE A 38 -25.80 7.36 -1.65
N PRO A 39 -26.20 8.46 -0.97
CA PRO A 39 -25.62 9.78 -1.27
C PRO A 39 -24.14 9.82 -0.81
N MET A 40 -23.30 10.42 -1.64
CA MET A 40 -21.91 10.70 -1.29
C MET A 40 -21.84 11.69 -0.12
N ASN A 41 -20.98 11.42 0.86
CA ASN A 41 -20.79 12.23 2.05
C ASN A 41 -19.33 12.20 2.48
N MET A 42 -18.45 12.77 1.65
CA MET A 42 -17.02 12.78 1.94
C MET A 42 -16.69 13.72 3.11
N PRO A 43 -15.99 13.25 4.15
CA PRO A 43 -15.54 14.11 5.25
C PRO A 43 -14.63 15.24 4.75
N LYS A 44 -14.68 16.39 5.45
CA LYS A 44 -13.80 17.51 5.12
C LYS A 44 -12.33 17.14 5.30
N ASP A 45 -12.00 16.44 6.37
CA ASP A 45 -10.67 15.95 6.67
C ASP A 45 -10.64 14.43 6.53
N VAL A 46 -9.69 13.93 5.76
CA VAL A 46 -9.43 12.50 5.56
C VAL A 46 -7.93 12.24 5.68
N TRP A 47 -7.57 11.03 6.13
CA TRP A 47 -6.18 10.68 6.41
C TRP A 47 -5.91 9.18 6.20
N ILE A 48 -4.64 8.84 6.32
CA ILE A 48 -4.11 7.47 6.25
C ILE A 48 -3.57 7.08 7.63
N THR A 49 -3.91 5.88 8.08
CA THR A 49 -3.26 5.20 9.19
C THR A 49 -2.33 4.13 8.62
N ASP A 50 -1.04 4.27 8.85
CA ASP A 50 -0.07 3.25 8.50
C ASP A 50 -0.20 2.04 9.43
N THR A 51 -0.22 0.85 8.87
CA THR A 51 -0.22 -0.43 9.60
C THR A 51 0.92 -1.36 9.16
N THR A 52 1.97 -0.81 8.57
CA THR A 52 3.15 -1.56 8.11
C THR A 52 3.78 -2.37 9.24
N PHE A 53 3.87 -1.78 10.44
CA PHE A 53 4.50 -2.42 11.62
C PHE A 53 3.58 -3.39 12.36
N ARG A 54 2.30 -3.44 12.03
CA ARG A 54 1.35 -4.38 12.61
C ARG A 54 0.91 -5.42 11.58
N ASP A 55 0.08 -5.04 10.61
CA ASP A 55 -0.49 -5.98 9.63
C ASP A 55 0.51 -6.33 8.52
N GLY A 56 1.27 -5.32 8.08
CA GLY A 56 2.26 -5.49 7.03
C GLY A 56 3.35 -6.51 7.39
N GLN A 57 3.99 -6.34 8.53
CA GLN A 57 5.08 -7.24 8.94
C GLN A 57 4.66 -8.68 9.22
N GLN A 58 3.34 -8.98 9.38
CA GLN A 58 2.86 -10.36 9.55
C GLN A 58 3.13 -11.24 8.32
N SER A 59 3.26 -10.63 7.14
CA SER A 59 3.55 -11.33 5.88
C SER A 59 5.04 -11.42 5.55
N MET A 60 5.91 -10.86 6.39
CA MET A 60 7.35 -10.78 6.18
C MET A 60 8.12 -11.37 7.36
N SER A 61 9.43 -11.50 7.22
CA SER A 61 10.29 -11.68 8.39
C SER A 61 10.12 -10.48 9.33
N PRO A 62 10.00 -10.71 10.66
CA PRO A 62 9.84 -9.61 11.60
C PRO A 62 10.97 -8.60 11.47
N PHE A 63 10.62 -7.32 11.32
CA PHE A 63 11.60 -6.23 11.23
C PHE A 63 12.45 -6.15 12.49
N THR A 64 13.73 -5.78 12.35
CA THR A 64 14.58 -5.41 13.48
C THR A 64 14.17 -4.04 14.02
N VAL A 65 14.67 -3.67 15.21
CA VAL A 65 14.41 -2.34 15.79
C VAL A 65 14.91 -1.24 14.85
N GLU A 66 16.12 -1.38 14.29
CA GLU A 66 16.71 -0.43 13.37
C GLU A 66 15.87 -0.27 12.07
N GLN A 67 15.37 -1.38 11.53
CA GLN A 67 14.49 -1.35 10.35
C GLN A 67 13.18 -0.61 10.65
N ILE A 68 12.55 -0.89 11.81
CA ILE A 68 11.33 -0.18 12.25
C ILE A 68 11.61 1.33 12.35
N LEU A 69 12.69 1.73 12.99
CA LEU A 69 13.07 3.15 13.12
C LEU A 69 13.31 3.80 11.76
N THR A 70 14.05 3.15 10.88
CA THR A 70 14.31 3.65 9.53
C THR A 70 13.02 3.84 8.74
N ILE A 71 12.11 2.86 8.76
CA ILE A 71 10.81 2.96 8.08
C ILE A 71 9.95 4.07 8.71
N PHE A 72 9.94 4.19 10.04
CA PHE A 72 9.19 5.24 10.75
C PHE A 72 9.73 6.63 10.42
N ASP A 73 11.05 6.81 10.36
CA ASP A 73 11.70 8.04 9.93
C ASP A 73 11.34 8.39 8.45
N TYR A 74 11.21 7.38 7.57
CA TYR A 74 10.74 7.59 6.20
C TYR A 74 9.25 7.97 6.13
N LEU A 75 8.39 7.37 6.94
CA LEU A 75 6.97 7.77 7.02
C LEU A 75 6.83 9.23 7.46
N HIS A 76 7.62 9.66 8.43
CA HIS A 76 7.67 11.05 8.87
C HIS A 76 8.14 12.01 7.76
N LYS A 77 9.22 11.66 7.05
CA LYS A 77 9.72 12.44 5.91
C LYS A 77 8.70 12.51 4.77
N LEU A 78 8.06 11.38 4.47
CA LEU A 78 7.02 11.28 3.44
C LEU A 78 5.82 12.17 3.78
N ASP A 79 5.36 12.16 5.03
CA ASP A 79 4.28 13.04 5.50
C ASP A 79 4.68 14.52 5.51
N ASN A 80 5.92 14.82 5.85
CA ASN A 80 6.51 16.16 5.86
C ASN A 80 5.63 17.20 6.57
N GLY A 81 5.03 16.83 7.71
CA GLY A 81 4.17 17.67 8.54
C GLY A 81 2.79 17.97 7.95
N SER A 82 2.36 17.23 6.94
CA SER A 82 1.04 17.38 6.31
C SER A 82 -0.10 16.88 7.18
N GLY A 83 0.16 15.88 8.05
CA GLY A 83 -0.82 15.15 8.84
C GLY A 83 -1.74 14.26 8.00
N ILE A 84 -1.36 13.94 6.75
CA ILE A 84 -2.09 13.02 5.88
C ILE A 84 -1.78 11.59 6.32
N ILE A 85 -0.51 11.22 6.57
CA ILE A 85 -0.15 9.99 7.28
C ILE A 85 -0.26 10.29 8.78
N ARG A 86 -1.49 10.15 9.32
CA ARG A 86 -1.80 10.64 10.66
C ARG A 86 -1.31 9.75 11.77
N GLN A 87 -1.42 8.45 11.61
CA GLN A 87 -1.13 7.47 12.64
C GLN A 87 -0.31 6.32 12.08
N SER A 88 0.47 5.65 12.96
CA SER A 88 1.12 4.38 12.68
C SER A 88 0.82 3.41 13.82
N GLU A 89 0.41 2.18 13.47
CA GLU A 89 -0.09 1.16 14.39
C GLU A 89 0.95 0.08 14.63
N PHE A 90 1.19 -0.23 15.91
CA PHE A 90 2.23 -1.16 16.36
C PHE A 90 1.69 -2.29 17.21
N PHE A 91 2.37 -3.45 17.16
CA PHE A 91 2.27 -4.46 18.22
C PHE A 91 3.10 -4.06 19.44
N LEU A 92 2.72 -4.61 20.63
CA LEU A 92 3.41 -4.38 21.90
C LEU A 92 3.78 -5.69 22.63
N TYR A 93 3.63 -6.84 21.97
CA TYR A 93 3.71 -8.13 22.66
C TYR A 93 5.13 -8.56 22.99
N THR A 94 6.08 -8.34 22.11
CA THR A 94 7.49 -8.72 22.33
C THR A 94 8.28 -7.57 22.96
N GLU A 95 9.40 -7.89 23.58
CA GLU A 95 10.35 -6.91 24.10
C GLU A 95 10.87 -6.02 22.96
N LYS A 96 11.21 -6.63 21.82
CA LYS A 96 11.63 -5.92 20.59
C LYS A 96 10.60 -4.91 20.14
N ASP A 97 9.30 -5.28 20.12
CA ASP A 97 8.25 -4.36 19.66
C ASP A 97 8.15 -3.15 20.59
N ARG A 98 8.22 -3.37 21.91
CA ARG A 98 8.20 -2.28 22.89
C ARG A 98 9.43 -1.39 22.78
N GLU A 99 10.63 -1.95 22.66
CA GLU A 99 11.87 -1.19 22.44
C GLU A 99 11.77 -0.31 21.19
N ALA A 100 11.27 -0.86 20.07
CA ALA A 100 11.09 -0.12 18.84
C ALA A 100 10.10 1.04 19.03
N VAL A 101 8.96 0.80 19.69
CA VAL A 101 7.94 1.83 19.96
C VAL A 101 8.49 2.92 20.89
N GLU A 102 9.24 2.58 21.96
CA GLU A 102 9.88 3.55 22.84
C GLU A 102 10.79 4.49 22.05
N LYS A 103 11.67 3.92 21.22
CA LYS A 103 12.58 4.70 20.36
C LYS A 103 11.84 5.54 19.30
N CYS A 104 10.70 5.07 18.78
CA CYS A 104 9.85 5.86 17.89
C CYS A 104 9.20 7.05 18.65
N ILE A 105 8.76 6.85 19.89
CA ILE A 105 8.22 7.91 20.74
C ILE A 105 9.30 8.98 21.04
N GLU A 106 10.54 8.55 21.31
CA GLU A 106 11.68 9.44 21.54
C GLU A 106 12.00 10.38 20.36
N ARG A 107 11.58 10.03 19.12
CA ARG A 107 11.70 10.93 17.96
C ARG A 107 10.92 12.23 18.12
N GLY A 108 9.85 12.23 18.93
CA GLY A 108 9.03 13.42 19.18
C GLY A 108 8.30 13.94 17.95
N TYR A 109 8.07 13.12 16.93
CA TYR A 109 7.35 13.51 15.72
C TYR A 109 5.88 13.79 16.02
N GLU A 110 5.32 14.86 15.43
CA GLU A 110 3.89 15.12 15.48
C GLU A 110 3.10 14.11 14.65
N PHE A 111 3.64 13.75 13.48
CA PHE A 111 3.08 12.74 12.57
C PHE A 111 4.19 11.83 12.03
N PRO A 112 3.86 10.52 11.86
CA PRO A 112 2.64 9.85 12.31
C PRO A 112 2.59 9.67 13.83
N GLN A 113 1.39 9.80 14.41
CA GLN A 113 1.14 9.51 15.83
C GLN A 113 1.17 8.00 16.06
N ILE A 114 1.73 7.58 17.17
CA ILE A 114 1.86 6.16 17.51
C ILE A 114 0.57 5.66 18.14
N THR A 115 0.03 4.55 17.61
CA THR A 115 -1.08 3.80 18.18
C THR A 115 -0.71 2.34 18.37
N ALA A 116 -1.41 1.65 19.25
CA ALA A 116 -1.18 0.23 19.51
C ALA A 116 -2.27 -0.64 18.89
N TRP A 117 -2.02 -1.95 18.90
CA TRP A 117 -3.01 -2.97 18.62
C TRP A 117 -2.91 -4.10 19.64
N ILE A 118 -4.05 -4.50 20.21
CA ILE A 118 -4.16 -5.58 21.18
C ILE A 118 -5.33 -6.51 20.85
N ARG A 119 -5.30 -7.71 21.42
CA ARG A 119 -6.44 -8.62 21.44
C ARG A 119 -7.53 -8.07 22.37
N ALA A 120 -8.76 -8.53 22.19
CA ALA A 120 -9.87 -8.25 23.13
C ALA A 120 -9.66 -9.00 24.45
N ASN A 121 -8.64 -8.55 25.23
CA ASN A 121 -8.25 -9.09 26.52
C ASN A 121 -7.85 -7.96 27.47
N LYS A 122 -8.47 -7.90 28.66
CA LYS A 122 -8.23 -6.84 29.66
C LYS A 122 -6.76 -6.74 30.10
N GLU A 123 -6.06 -7.86 30.21
CA GLU A 123 -4.67 -7.88 30.63
C GLU A 123 -3.74 -7.16 29.65
N ASP A 124 -4.11 -7.14 28.36
CA ASP A 124 -3.28 -6.52 27.31
C ASP A 124 -3.29 -4.97 27.43
N PHE A 125 -4.27 -4.34 28.13
CA PHE A 125 -4.26 -2.89 28.37
C PHE A 125 -3.07 -2.42 29.20
N LYS A 126 -2.48 -3.28 30.02
CA LYS A 126 -1.26 -2.97 30.76
C LYS A 126 -0.10 -2.61 29.83
N LEU A 127 -0.01 -3.28 28.67
CA LEU A 127 1.01 -2.98 27.67
C LEU A 127 0.85 -1.56 27.11
N VAL A 128 -0.38 -1.20 26.73
CA VAL A 128 -0.71 0.12 26.19
C VAL A 128 -0.44 1.24 27.20
N LYS A 129 -0.84 0.99 28.45
CA LYS A 129 -0.70 1.94 29.56
C LYS A 129 0.77 2.18 29.93
N ASN A 130 1.57 1.11 30.01
CA ASN A 130 3.01 1.19 30.32
C ASN A 130 3.76 2.03 29.28
N MET A 131 3.33 2.01 28.02
CA MET A 131 3.90 2.78 26.91
C MET A 131 3.32 4.19 26.79
N ASN A 132 2.37 4.57 27.69
CA ASN A 132 1.65 5.85 27.66
C ASN A 132 0.95 6.16 26.30
N ILE A 133 0.56 5.12 25.56
CA ILE A 133 -0.16 5.23 24.29
C ILE A 133 -1.63 5.54 24.59
N LYS A 134 -2.22 6.48 23.84
CA LYS A 134 -3.57 7.01 24.09
C LYS A 134 -4.67 6.29 23.32
N GLU A 135 -4.33 5.58 22.26
CA GLU A 135 -5.28 4.91 21.37
C GLU A 135 -4.79 3.51 21.02
N THR A 136 -5.68 2.52 21.03
CA THR A 136 -5.35 1.15 20.65
C THR A 136 -6.45 0.53 19.80
N GLY A 137 -6.03 -0.20 18.76
CA GLY A 137 -6.88 -1.15 18.03
C GLY A 137 -7.25 -2.33 18.91
N ILE A 138 -8.52 -2.77 18.85
CA ILE A 138 -9.04 -3.93 19.59
C ILE A 138 -9.82 -4.81 18.62
N LEU A 139 -9.41 -6.07 18.47
CA LEU A 139 -10.05 -7.01 17.54
C LEU A 139 -11.43 -7.45 18.03
N MET A 140 -12.45 -7.16 17.25
CA MET A 140 -13.85 -7.53 17.51
C MET A 140 -14.45 -8.19 16.26
N SER A 141 -14.44 -9.51 16.19
CA SER A 141 -15.02 -10.22 15.04
C SER A 141 -16.53 -10.04 14.98
N CYS A 142 -17.10 -9.72 13.81
CA CYS A 142 -18.51 -9.39 13.68
C CYS A 142 -19.31 -10.29 12.72
N SER A 143 -18.66 -11.21 11.99
CA SER A 143 -19.39 -12.19 11.20
C SER A 143 -19.71 -13.47 11.98
N ASP A 144 -20.79 -14.14 11.62
CA ASP A 144 -21.12 -15.44 12.21
C ASP A 144 -20.08 -16.53 11.90
N TYR A 145 -19.29 -16.38 10.83
CA TYR A 145 -18.13 -17.23 10.58
C TYR A 145 -17.14 -17.19 11.73
N HIS A 146 -16.89 -16.00 12.26
CA HIS A 146 -15.95 -15.81 13.36
C HIS A 146 -16.59 -16.02 14.72
N ILE A 147 -17.80 -15.48 14.95
CA ILE A 147 -18.48 -15.58 16.23
C ILE A 147 -18.76 -17.04 16.61
N PHE A 148 -19.41 -17.78 15.72
CA PHE A 148 -19.80 -19.15 16.01
C PHE A 148 -18.65 -20.16 15.81
N LYS A 149 -17.88 -20.06 14.69
CA LYS A 149 -16.90 -21.09 14.34
C LYS A 149 -15.51 -20.87 14.92
N LYS A 150 -15.06 -19.61 15.06
CA LYS A 150 -13.74 -19.26 15.59
C LYS A 150 -13.77 -19.06 17.09
N LEU A 151 -14.77 -18.31 17.59
CA LEU A 151 -14.87 -17.94 18.99
C LEU A 151 -15.75 -18.87 19.80
N ASN A 152 -16.59 -19.66 19.16
CA ASN A 152 -17.58 -20.55 19.78
C ASN A 152 -18.50 -19.80 20.76
N LEU A 153 -19.00 -18.64 20.33
CA LEU A 153 -19.90 -17.77 21.08
C LEU A 153 -21.23 -17.58 20.35
N THR A 154 -22.26 -17.22 21.08
CA THR A 154 -23.46 -16.62 20.49
C THR A 154 -23.20 -15.16 20.16
N ARG A 155 -24.05 -14.53 19.33
CA ARG A 155 -23.97 -13.08 19.04
C ARG A 155 -24.07 -12.24 20.32
N GLN A 156 -24.97 -12.60 21.22
CA GLN A 156 -25.15 -11.93 22.50
C GLN A 156 -23.88 -12.00 23.38
N GLN A 157 -23.27 -13.18 23.51
CA GLN A 157 -22.04 -13.36 24.27
C GLN A 157 -20.86 -12.58 23.65
N ALA A 158 -20.77 -12.53 22.32
CA ALA A 158 -19.76 -11.75 21.63
C ALA A 158 -19.94 -10.25 21.91
N MET A 159 -21.17 -9.74 21.81
CA MET A 159 -21.49 -8.35 22.11
C MET A 159 -21.13 -7.97 23.55
N GLU A 160 -21.58 -8.76 24.54
CA GLU A 160 -21.28 -8.51 25.95
C GLU A 160 -19.78 -8.45 26.21
N LYS A 161 -19.03 -9.40 25.70
CA LYS A 161 -17.57 -9.42 25.79
C LYS A 161 -16.92 -8.18 25.18
N TYR A 162 -17.38 -7.74 24.00
CA TYR A 162 -16.78 -6.59 23.31
C TYR A 162 -17.09 -5.28 24.04
N LEU A 163 -18.31 -5.13 24.57
CA LEU A 163 -18.68 -3.96 25.36
C LEU A 163 -17.87 -3.89 26.66
N GLU A 164 -17.69 -5.01 27.36
CA GLU A 164 -16.86 -5.10 28.56
C GLU A 164 -15.40 -4.68 28.28
N ILE A 165 -14.82 -5.09 27.15
CA ILE A 165 -13.47 -4.71 26.76
C ILE A 165 -13.38 -3.22 26.39
N ALA A 166 -14.38 -2.68 25.68
CA ALA A 166 -14.40 -1.26 25.34
C ALA A 166 -14.56 -0.39 26.60
N GLU A 167 -15.42 -0.79 27.55
CA GLU A 167 -15.59 -0.11 28.85
C GLU A 167 -14.29 -0.11 29.66
N GLU A 168 -13.57 -1.22 29.69
CA GLU A 168 -12.25 -1.32 30.34
C GLU A 168 -11.21 -0.39 29.72
N ALA A 169 -11.16 -0.28 28.38
CA ALA A 169 -10.29 0.68 27.70
C ALA A 169 -10.58 2.12 28.14
N LEU A 170 -11.85 2.51 28.10
CA LEU A 170 -12.31 3.84 28.52
C LEU A 170 -12.00 4.13 29.99
N ALA A 171 -12.20 3.14 30.88
CA ALA A 171 -11.86 3.25 32.30
C ALA A 171 -10.35 3.46 32.54
N ASN A 172 -9.50 2.97 31.65
CA ASN A 172 -8.05 3.19 31.66
C ASN A 172 -7.62 4.49 30.95
N GLY A 173 -8.53 5.31 30.44
CA GLY A 173 -8.23 6.54 29.70
C GLY A 173 -7.63 6.26 28.31
N ILE A 174 -7.89 5.09 27.73
CA ILE A 174 -7.43 4.66 26.41
C ILE A 174 -8.60 4.74 25.44
N ILE A 175 -8.39 5.38 24.29
CA ILE A 175 -9.36 5.44 23.20
C ILE A 175 -9.38 4.08 22.49
N PRO A 176 -10.48 3.31 22.56
CA PRO A 176 -10.60 2.06 21.82
C PRO A 176 -10.93 2.34 20.35
N ARG A 177 -10.18 1.74 19.44
CA ARG A 177 -10.53 1.62 18.03
C ARG A 177 -10.98 0.19 17.77
N CYS A 178 -12.28 -0.01 17.71
CA CYS A 178 -12.93 -1.32 17.61
C CYS A 178 -12.82 -1.82 16.17
N HIS A 179 -12.02 -2.86 15.93
CA HIS A 179 -11.81 -3.47 14.61
C HIS A 179 -12.91 -4.51 14.37
N LEU A 180 -13.91 -4.17 13.57
CA LEU A 180 -15.01 -5.06 13.20
C LEU A 180 -14.54 -6.04 12.11
N GLU A 181 -13.87 -7.12 12.55
CA GLU A 181 -13.28 -8.12 11.68
C GLU A 181 -14.36 -8.86 10.89
N ASP A 182 -14.12 -9.01 9.57
CA ASP A 182 -14.97 -9.74 8.63
C ASP A 182 -16.35 -9.09 8.38
N ILE A 183 -16.38 -7.75 8.35
CA ILE A 183 -17.62 -7.00 8.22
C ILE A 183 -18.36 -7.27 6.91
N THR A 184 -17.66 -7.60 5.84
CA THR A 184 -18.22 -7.87 4.51
C THR A 184 -18.92 -9.23 4.40
N ARG A 185 -18.95 -10.02 5.49
CA ARG A 185 -19.77 -11.24 5.65
C ARG A 185 -20.66 -11.19 6.89
N ALA A 186 -20.72 -10.04 7.58
CA ALA A 186 -21.49 -9.89 8.80
C ALA A 186 -22.97 -9.58 8.54
N ASP A 187 -23.80 -9.97 9.48
CA ASP A 187 -25.19 -9.49 9.55
C ASP A 187 -25.19 -8.02 10.02
N TYR A 188 -25.28 -7.13 9.03
CA TYR A 188 -25.10 -5.70 9.27
C TYR A 188 -26.16 -5.13 10.23
N PHE A 189 -27.44 -5.47 10.03
CA PHE A 189 -28.53 -4.95 10.86
C PHE A 189 -28.80 -5.80 12.09
N GLY A 190 -28.59 -7.12 12.01
CA GLY A 190 -28.83 -8.03 13.14
C GLY A 190 -27.71 -8.06 14.18
N PHE A 191 -26.48 -7.62 13.81
CA PHE A 191 -25.34 -7.63 14.73
C PHE A 191 -24.51 -6.34 14.72
N VAL A 192 -24.09 -5.86 13.56
CA VAL A 192 -23.12 -4.73 13.48
C VAL A 192 -23.74 -3.44 14.00
N VAL A 193 -24.92 -3.07 13.51
CA VAL A 193 -25.62 -1.84 13.94
C VAL A 193 -25.93 -1.85 15.45
N PRO A 194 -26.52 -2.90 16.02
CA PRO A 194 -26.72 -2.98 17.48
C PRO A 194 -25.41 -2.82 18.27
N LEU A 195 -24.35 -3.54 17.90
CA LEU A 195 -23.06 -3.44 18.57
C LEU A 195 -22.50 -2.00 18.52
N VAL A 196 -22.45 -1.38 17.33
CA VAL A 196 -21.88 -0.03 17.17
C VAL A 196 -22.70 1.01 17.94
N ARG A 197 -24.02 0.91 17.99
CA ARG A 197 -24.87 1.79 18.82
C ARG A 197 -24.53 1.68 20.29
N ARG A 198 -24.38 0.45 20.81
CA ARG A 198 -23.97 0.24 22.20
C ARG A 198 -22.58 0.80 22.49
N LEU A 199 -21.64 0.69 21.54
CA LEU A 199 -20.32 1.33 21.65
C LEU A 199 -20.42 2.86 21.67
N MET A 200 -21.33 3.48 20.90
CA MET A 200 -21.59 4.91 20.96
C MET A 200 -22.24 5.35 22.27
N GLU A 201 -23.10 4.54 22.88
CA GLU A 201 -23.65 4.78 24.24
C GLU A 201 -22.52 4.78 25.29
N LEU A 202 -21.58 3.84 25.22
CA LEU A 202 -20.37 3.81 26.08
C LEU A 202 -19.51 5.05 25.88
N SER A 203 -19.29 5.45 24.63
CA SER A 203 -18.56 6.67 24.29
C SER A 203 -19.19 7.92 24.92
N ALA A 204 -20.49 8.07 24.77
CA ALA A 204 -21.23 9.19 25.37
C ALA A 204 -21.16 9.18 26.90
N LYS A 205 -21.36 8.02 27.55
CA LYS A 205 -21.26 7.86 29.01
C LYS A 205 -19.85 8.21 29.54
N ALA A 206 -18.81 7.80 28.83
CA ALA A 206 -17.40 8.06 29.21
C ALA A 206 -16.92 9.46 28.81
N ASN A 207 -17.66 10.17 27.99
CA ASN A 207 -17.22 11.42 27.32
C ASN A 207 -15.85 11.27 26.63
N MET A 208 -15.63 10.12 25.98
CA MET A 208 -14.41 9.78 25.27
C MET A 208 -14.76 9.10 23.91
N PRO A 209 -13.95 9.32 22.86
CA PRO A 209 -14.17 8.65 21.59
C PRO A 209 -14.11 7.12 21.69
N VAL A 210 -15.02 6.44 20.99
CA VAL A 210 -14.91 5.04 20.64
C VAL A 210 -14.89 4.97 19.11
N LYS A 211 -13.74 4.63 18.54
CA LYS A 211 -13.54 4.61 17.09
C LYS A 211 -13.91 3.24 16.51
N ILE A 212 -14.37 3.24 15.27
CA ILE A 212 -14.82 2.04 14.55
C ILE A 212 -13.94 1.84 13.32
N ARG A 213 -13.28 0.70 13.22
CA ARG A 213 -12.59 0.26 12.01
C ARG A 213 -13.38 -0.87 11.35
N ALA A 214 -13.91 -0.62 10.16
CA ALA A 214 -14.52 -1.67 9.35
C ALA A 214 -13.44 -2.47 8.63
N CYS A 215 -13.38 -3.79 8.86
CA CYS A 215 -12.34 -4.64 8.30
C CYS A 215 -12.91 -5.57 7.22
N ASP A 216 -12.61 -5.28 5.97
CA ASP A 216 -12.83 -6.16 4.83
C ASP A 216 -11.74 -7.24 4.76
N THR A 217 -11.82 -8.16 5.70
CA THR A 217 -10.78 -9.15 6.03
C THR A 217 -10.39 -10.03 4.86
N LEU A 218 -11.30 -10.31 3.93
CA LEU A 218 -11.06 -11.16 2.76
C LEU A 218 -11.19 -10.40 1.42
N GLY A 219 -11.16 -9.07 1.44
CA GLY A 219 -11.26 -8.26 0.23
C GLY A 219 -12.59 -8.44 -0.53
N LEU A 220 -13.66 -8.83 0.16
CA LEU A 220 -14.97 -9.13 -0.43
C LEU A 220 -15.83 -7.88 -0.68
N GLY A 221 -15.41 -6.74 -0.16
CA GLY A 221 -16.08 -5.46 -0.37
C GLY A 221 -16.19 -5.09 -1.84
N VAL A 222 -17.27 -4.40 -2.21
CA VAL A 222 -17.47 -3.88 -3.57
C VAL A 222 -17.94 -2.43 -3.52
N CYS A 223 -17.40 -1.62 -4.44
CA CYS A 223 -17.73 -0.19 -4.59
C CYS A 223 -18.85 0.08 -5.60
N HIS A 224 -19.44 -0.98 -6.19
CA HIS A 224 -20.43 -0.84 -7.27
C HIS A 224 -21.70 -0.14 -6.79
N ASP A 225 -22.29 0.69 -7.67
CA ASP A 225 -23.59 1.32 -7.40
C ASP A 225 -24.68 0.26 -7.27
N GLY A 226 -25.57 0.47 -6.30
CA GLY A 226 -26.68 -0.43 -6.04
C GLY A 226 -26.28 -1.80 -5.47
N ALA A 227 -25.01 -2.04 -5.17
CA ALA A 227 -24.60 -3.27 -4.49
C ALA A 227 -25.22 -3.36 -3.09
N ALA A 228 -25.68 -4.55 -2.72
CA ALA A 228 -26.33 -4.80 -1.44
C ALA A 228 -25.32 -5.15 -0.33
N LEU A 229 -25.76 -5.01 0.92
CA LEU A 229 -25.09 -5.61 2.08
C LEU A 229 -25.09 -7.16 1.97
N PRO A 230 -24.09 -7.84 2.56
CA PRO A 230 -23.04 -7.26 3.42
C PRO A 230 -21.81 -6.74 2.67
N ARG A 231 -21.74 -6.84 1.32
CA ARG A 231 -20.55 -6.53 0.54
C ARG A 231 -20.41 -5.05 0.15
N SER A 232 -21.47 -4.24 0.23
CA SER A 232 -21.47 -2.84 -0.22
C SER A 232 -20.68 -1.92 0.72
N VAL A 233 -19.51 -1.44 0.29
CA VAL A 233 -18.72 -0.44 1.05
C VAL A 233 -19.54 0.82 1.31
N LYS A 234 -20.28 1.30 0.30
CA LYS A 234 -21.15 2.49 0.40
C LYS A 234 -22.20 2.35 1.49
N GLN A 235 -22.91 1.22 1.52
CA GLN A 235 -23.95 0.99 2.53
C GLN A 235 -23.37 0.79 3.93
N ILE A 236 -22.21 0.14 4.07
CA ILE A 236 -21.51 -0.04 5.35
C ILE A 236 -21.13 1.33 5.94
N MET A 237 -20.45 2.20 5.15
CA MET A 237 -20.00 3.51 5.63
C MET A 237 -21.18 4.43 5.95
N HIS A 238 -22.14 4.51 5.05
CA HIS A 238 -23.38 5.27 5.28
C HIS A 238 -24.11 4.80 6.54
N GLY A 239 -24.16 3.50 6.77
CA GLY A 239 -24.86 2.95 7.94
C GLY A 239 -24.23 3.35 9.26
N PHE A 240 -22.92 3.47 9.36
CA PHE A 240 -22.26 3.95 10.58
C PHE A 240 -22.63 5.39 10.90
N THR A 241 -22.62 6.28 9.90
CA THR A 241 -22.98 7.68 10.12
C THR A 241 -24.48 7.88 10.31
N HIS A 242 -25.32 7.16 9.55
CA HIS A 242 -26.75 7.37 9.49
C HIS A 242 -27.54 6.59 10.55
N TYR A 243 -27.22 5.29 10.76
CA TYR A 243 -27.94 4.46 11.72
C TYR A 243 -27.31 4.45 13.11
N CYS A 244 -26.00 4.67 13.20
CA CYS A 244 -25.28 4.56 14.46
C CYS A 244 -24.78 5.91 14.99
N ASN A 245 -24.94 7.00 14.23
CA ASN A 245 -24.47 8.34 14.57
C ASN A 245 -22.96 8.39 14.92
N VAL A 246 -22.15 7.56 14.27
CA VAL A 246 -20.70 7.59 14.46
C VAL A 246 -20.15 8.82 13.73
N PRO A 247 -19.40 9.71 14.40
CA PRO A 247 -18.70 10.80 13.72
C PRO A 247 -17.74 10.27 12.66
N SER A 248 -17.69 10.90 11.50
CA SER A 248 -16.84 10.46 10.39
C SER A 248 -15.36 10.32 10.77
N GLU A 249 -14.86 11.22 11.61
CA GLU A 249 -13.50 11.20 12.13
C GLU A 249 -13.19 10.04 13.09
N TRP A 250 -14.20 9.26 13.46
CA TRP A 250 -14.04 8.05 14.25
C TRP A 250 -14.20 6.78 13.42
N ILE A 251 -14.45 6.91 12.12
CA ILE A 251 -14.60 5.78 11.21
C ILE A 251 -13.32 5.58 10.39
N GLU A 252 -12.86 4.34 10.35
CA GLU A 252 -11.74 3.90 9.55
C GLU A 252 -12.10 2.65 8.74
N TRP A 253 -11.58 2.56 7.53
CA TRP A 253 -11.69 1.39 6.67
C TRP A 253 -10.35 0.68 6.56
N HIS A 254 -10.37 -0.65 6.65
CA HIS A 254 -9.23 -1.53 6.45
C HIS A 254 -9.63 -2.64 5.47
N GLY A 255 -8.90 -2.79 4.40
CA GLY A 255 -9.20 -3.78 3.36
C GLY A 255 -7.99 -4.58 2.92
N HIS A 256 -8.26 -5.81 2.46
CA HIS A 256 -7.30 -6.67 1.77
C HIS A 256 -7.58 -6.73 0.28
N ASN A 257 -6.57 -7.17 -0.51
CA ASN A 257 -6.59 -7.06 -1.97
C ASN A 257 -6.93 -8.36 -2.71
N ASP A 258 -7.64 -9.27 -2.05
CA ASP A 258 -7.92 -10.61 -2.59
C ASP A 258 -8.68 -10.58 -3.93
N PHE A 259 -9.44 -9.53 -4.20
CA PHE A 259 -10.20 -9.33 -5.44
C PHE A 259 -9.73 -8.10 -6.25
N TYR A 260 -8.49 -7.62 -6.08
CA TYR A 260 -7.94 -6.44 -6.77
C TYR A 260 -8.74 -5.14 -6.55
N SER A 261 -9.56 -5.07 -5.50
CA SER A 261 -10.50 -3.96 -5.28
C SER A 261 -10.14 -3.09 -4.07
N VAL A 262 -9.01 -3.31 -3.42
CA VAL A 262 -8.68 -2.66 -2.16
C VAL A 262 -8.57 -1.14 -2.29
N VAL A 263 -7.93 -0.60 -3.35
CA VAL A 263 -7.80 0.85 -3.56
C VAL A 263 -9.15 1.48 -3.87
N PRO A 264 -9.94 1.04 -4.89
CA PRO A 264 -11.25 1.62 -5.15
C PRO A 264 -12.23 1.47 -3.98
N ASN A 265 -12.17 0.39 -3.19
CA ASN A 265 -12.97 0.24 -1.98
C ASN A 265 -12.57 1.25 -0.89
N SER A 266 -11.27 1.48 -0.69
CA SER A 266 -10.75 2.44 0.27
C SER A 266 -11.09 3.88 -0.12
N THR A 267 -10.94 4.24 -1.39
CA THR A 267 -11.37 5.54 -1.93
C THR A 267 -12.88 5.72 -1.76
N THR A 268 -13.66 4.68 -2.04
CA THR A 268 -15.11 4.69 -1.82
C THR A 268 -15.46 4.90 -0.34
N ALA A 269 -14.75 4.29 0.59
CA ALA A 269 -14.98 4.52 2.02
C ALA A 269 -14.80 6.01 2.37
N TRP A 270 -13.77 6.69 1.89
CA TRP A 270 -13.61 8.15 2.06
C TRP A 270 -14.78 8.93 1.49
N LEU A 271 -15.22 8.58 0.29
CA LEU A 271 -16.32 9.29 -0.38
C LEU A 271 -17.66 9.15 0.35
N TYR A 272 -17.84 8.11 1.18
CA TYR A 272 -19.13 7.78 1.79
C TYR A 272 -19.16 7.88 3.34
N GLY A 273 -18.24 8.64 3.93
CA GLY A 273 -18.33 9.02 5.34
C GLY A 273 -17.23 8.48 6.25
N CYS A 274 -16.25 7.79 5.72
CA CYS A 274 -15.07 7.33 6.45
C CYS A 274 -13.96 8.40 6.37
N ALA A 275 -13.31 8.73 7.48
CA ALA A 275 -12.19 9.68 7.45
C ALA A 275 -10.82 8.99 7.39
N GLY A 276 -10.64 7.87 8.06
CA GLY A 276 -9.36 7.14 8.10
C GLY A 276 -9.30 5.95 7.14
N ILE A 277 -8.20 5.76 6.43
CA ILE A 277 -7.91 4.52 5.69
C ILE A 277 -6.67 3.86 6.28
N SER A 278 -6.80 2.58 6.64
CA SER A 278 -5.68 1.75 7.07
C SER A 278 -4.95 1.19 5.85
N SER A 279 -3.66 1.48 5.77
CA SER A 279 -2.81 1.13 4.62
C SER A 279 -1.44 0.64 5.09
N THR A 280 -0.70 -0.01 4.19
CA THR A 280 0.69 -0.41 4.44
C THR A 280 1.59 0.09 3.31
N LEU A 281 2.84 0.37 3.60
CA LEU A 281 3.83 0.63 2.56
C LEU A 281 3.87 -0.54 1.58
N LEU A 282 3.87 -0.23 0.28
CA LEU A 282 3.91 -1.22 -0.82
C LEU A 282 2.75 -2.23 -0.81
N GLY A 283 1.70 -1.98 -0.04
CA GLY A 283 0.59 -2.89 0.12
C GLY A 283 0.95 -4.22 0.80
N ILE A 284 2.08 -4.30 1.52
CA ILE A 284 2.47 -5.54 2.20
C ILE A 284 1.42 -6.00 3.20
N GLY A 285 1.22 -7.30 3.33
CA GLY A 285 0.23 -7.90 4.21
C GLY A 285 -0.06 -9.33 3.87
N GLU A 286 -0.84 -9.99 4.69
CA GLU A 286 -1.19 -11.40 4.48
C GLU A 286 -1.88 -11.64 3.14
N ARG A 287 -1.72 -12.84 2.58
CA ARG A 287 -2.28 -13.31 1.30
C ARG A 287 -1.89 -12.40 0.13
N THR A 288 -2.81 -11.54 -0.32
CA THR A 288 -2.64 -10.63 -1.46
C THR A 288 -2.27 -9.21 -1.04
N GLY A 289 -2.09 -8.99 0.25
CA GLY A 289 -1.69 -7.72 0.84
C GLY A 289 -2.84 -6.79 1.21
N ASN A 290 -2.48 -5.65 1.74
CA ASN A 290 -3.33 -4.56 2.20
C ASN A 290 -3.50 -3.46 1.13
N CYS A 291 -4.18 -2.40 1.49
CA CYS A 291 -4.24 -1.19 0.68
C CYS A 291 -2.85 -0.53 0.64
N PRO A 292 -2.25 -0.31 -0.54
CA PRO A 292 -0.97 0.37 -0.65
C PRO A 292 -1.05 1.82 -0.18
N LEU A 293 -0.16 2.22 0.73
CA LEU A 293 -0.13 3.57 1.29
C LEU A 293 0.14 4.62 0.20
N GLU A 294 1.08 4.34 -0.70
CA GLU A 294 1.42 5.20 -1.83
C GLU A 294 0.23 5.42 -2.78
N ALA A 295 -0.60 4.40 -2.98
CA ALA A 295 -1.81 4.56 -3.78
C ALA A 295 -2.81 5.53 -3.11
N MET A 296 -2.98 5.42 -1.79
CA MET A 296 -3.90 6.30 -1.06
C MET A 296 -3.40 7.75 -0.97
N ILE A 297 -2.09 7.98 -0.97
CA ILE A 297 -1.54 9.35 -1.08
C ILE A 297 -1.93 9.96 -2.45
N VAL A 298 -1.80 9.20 -3.53
CA VAL A 298 -2.18 9.66 -4.87
C VAL A 298 -3.68 9.87 -4.98
N GLU A 299 -4.50 8.95 -4.44
CA GLU A 299 -5.96 9.12 -4.34
C GLU A 299 -6.32 10.38 -3.54
N TYR A 300 -5.65 10.64 -2.42
CA TYR A 300 -5.83 11.88 -1.65
C TYR A 300 -5.55 13.11 -2.53
N GLY A 301 -4.43 13.11 -3.25
CA GLY A 301 -4.05 14.18 -4.17
C GLY A 301 -5.11 14.43 -5.25
N GLN A 302 -5.65 13.38 -5.85
CA GLN A 302 -6.72 13.47 -6.86
C GLN A 302 -8.01 14.03 -6.26
N LEU A 303 -8.43 13.58 -5.10
CA LEU A 303 -9.69 14.01 -4.46
C LEU A 303 -9.61 15.42 -3.88
N LYS A 304 -8.47 15.84 -3.37
CA LYS A 304 -8.29 17.15 -2.71
C LYS A 304 -7.64 18.21 -3.60
N GLY A 305 -7.16 17.82 -4.78
CA GLY A 305 -6.43 18.71 -5.70
C GLY A 305 -5.04 19.13 -5.20
N SER A 306 -4.55 18.54 -4.12
CA SER A 306 -3.24 18.83 -3.53
C SER A 306 -2.82 17.71 -2.59
N ILE A 307 -1.53 17.37 -2.59
CA ILE A 307 -0.90 16.51 -1.58
C ILE A 307 -0.32 17.31 -0.40
N LYS A 308 -0.73 18.58 -0.29
CA LYS A 308 -0.14 19.54 0.64
C LYS A 308 1.38 19.62 0.41
N ASN A 309 2.17 19.45 1.46
CA ASN A 309 3.64 19.51 1.43
C ASN A 309 4.30 18.13 1.59
N MET A 310 3.59 17.02 1.33
CA MET A 310 4.21 15.69 1.35
C MET A 310 5.36 15.58 0.36
N ASP A 311 6.39 14.85 0.75
CA ASP A 311 7.56 14.57 -0.10
C ASP A 311 7.49 13.15 -0.69
N LEU A 312 6.92 13.03 -1.88
CA LEU A 312 6.76 11.74 -2.54
C LEU A 312 8.08 11.18 -3.11
N THR A 313 9.16 11.96 -3.15
CA THR A 313 10.48 11.45 -3.57
C THR A 313 10.96 10.34 -2.63
N VAL A 314 10.55 10.39 -1.36
CA VAL A 314 10.84 9.40 -0.32
C VAL A 314 10.29 8.00 -0.66
N LEU A 315 9.24 7.89 -1.49
CA LEU A 315 8.73 6.58 -1.95
C LEU A 315 9.79 5.78 -2.71
N THR A 316 10.68 6.44 -3.43
CA THR A 316 11.79 5.80 -4.13
C THR A 316 12.84 5.25 -3.17
N ASP A 317 13.11 5.97 -2.08
CA ASP A 317 14.02 5.52 -1.03
C ASP A 317 13.41 4.34 -0.26
N ILE A 318 12.11 4.39 0.04
CA ILE A 318 11.36 3.29 0.66
C ILE A 318 11.41 2.04 -0.22
N ALA A 319 11.12 2.15 -1.51
CA ALA A 319 11.20 1.02 -2.43
C ALA A 319 12.61 0.40 -2.43
N THR A 320 13.64 1.24 -2.45
CA THR A 320 15.04 0.80 -2.42
C THR A 320 15.38 0.08 -1.11
N LEU A 321 14.94 0.60 0.03
CA LEU A 321 15.12 -0.04 1.35
C LEU A 321 14.46 -1.44 1.37
N PHE A 322 13.21 -1.53 0.91
CA PHE A 322 12.48 -2.79 0.91
C PHE A 322 13.14 -3.84 0.01
N GLU A 323 13.62 -3.47 -1.17
CA GLU A 323 14.28 -4.41 -2.09
C GLU A 323 15.68 -4.81 -1.61
N LYS A 324 16.52 -3.85 -1.19
CA LYS A 324 17.93 -4.12 -0.87
C LYS A 324 18.16 -4.64 0.53
N ASP A 325 17.47 -4.04 1.54
CA ASP A 325 17.76 -4.30 2.94
C ASP A 325 16.76 -5.27 3.57
N LEU A 326 15.52 -5.29 3.07
CA LEU A 326 14.46 -6.17 3.57
C LEU A 326 14.23 -7.39 2.66
N GLY A 327 14.83 -7.44 1.47
CA GLY A 327 14.72 -8.54 0.52
C GLY A 327 13.31 -8.74 -0.05
N TYR A 328 12.47 -7.69 0.02
CA TYR A 328 11.13 -7.74 -0.56
C TYR A 328 11.19 -7.45 -2.05
N GLN A 329 10.67 -8.38 -2.87
CA GLN A 329 10.66 -8.21 -4.32
C GLN A 329 9.42 -7.42 -4.75
N ILE A 330 9.60 -6.15 -5.09
CA ILE A 330 8.53 -5.33 -5.65
C ILE A 330 8.28 -5.78 -7.10
N PRO A 331 7.05 -6.17 -7.49
CA PRO A 331 6.75 -6.47 -8.89
C PRO A 331 7.10 -5.26 -9.78
N HIS A 332 7.86 -5.49 -10.84
CA HIS A 332 8.45 -4.42 -11.67
C HIS A 332 7.44 -3.38 -12.16
N LYS A 333 6.18 -3.77 -12.37
CA LYS A 333 5.11 -2.89 -12.87
C LYS A 333 4.20 -2.34 -11.78
N THR A 334 4.56 -2.48 -10.50
CA THR A 334 3.77 -1.88 -9.42
C THR A 334 3.74 -0.36 -9.60
N PRO A 335 2.56 0.27 -9.62
CA PRO A 335 2.44 1.71 -9.79
C PRO A 335 3.32 2.48 -8.79
N PHE A 336 3.97 3.54 -9.25
CA PHE A 336 4.82 4.49 -8.50
C PHE A 336 6.13 3.91 -7.96
N VAL A 337 6.18 2.66 -7.52
CA VAL A 337 7.31 2.06 -6.78
C VAL A 337 8.04 0.96 -7.55
N GLY A 338 7.41 0.31 -8.50
CA GLY A 338 8.05 -0.73 -9.34
C GLY A 338 9.13 -0.16 -10.25
N SER A 339 10.14 -0.96 -10.58
CA SER A 339 11.27 -0.53 -11.42
C SER A 339 10.85 -0.10 -12.83
N ASP A 340 9.78 -0.69 -13.37
CA ASP A 340 9.30 -0.49 -14.74
C ASP A 340 7.97 0.28 -14.81
N PHE A 341 7.49 0.91 -13.73
CA PHE A 341 6.15 1.51 -13.72
C PHE A 341 5.99 2.65 -14.75
N ASN A 342 7.06 3.38 -15.05
CA ASN A 342 7.12 4.48 -16.01
C ASN A 342 8.03 4.19 -17.22
N VAL A 343 8.29 2.89 -17.52
CA VAL A 343 9.13 2.47 -18.62
C VAL A 343 8.32 2.28 -19.91
N THR A 344 8.72 2.99 -20.95
CA THR A 344 8.16 2.88 -22.30
C THR A 344 9.10 2.07 -23.21
N LYS A 345 8.54 1.10 -23.95
CA LYS A 345 9.32 0.20 -24.84
C LYS A 345 9.01 0.39 -26.32
N ALA A 346 7.85 0.92 -26.67
CA ALA A 346 7.44 1.10 -28.07
C ALA A 346 8.10 2.33 -28.70
N GLY A 347 8.68 2.18 -29.90
CA GLY A 347 9.40 3.25 -30.60
C GLY A 347 8.56 4.49 -30.87
N ILE A 348 7.25 4.34 -31.18
CA ILE A 348 6.32 5.46 -31.38
C ILE A 348 6.10 6.26 -30.08
N HIS A 349 6.04 5.59 -28.95
CA HIS A 349 5.92 6.24 -27.64
C HIS A 349 7.21 6.96 -27.26
N ALA A 350 8.36 6.34 -27.54
CA ALA A 350 9.67 6.95 -27.32
C ALA A 350 9.85 8.24 -28.15
N ASP A 351 9.40 8.25 -29.42
CA ASP A 351 9.42 9.45 -30.25
C ASP A 351 8.48 10.54 -29.73
N GLY A 352 7.36 10.15 -29.12
CA GLY A 352 6.47 11.08 -28.42
C GLY A 352 7.11 11.72 -27.19
N ILE A 353 7.73 10.92 -26.32
CA ILE A 353 8.46 11.38 -25.13
C ILE A 353 9.61 12.34 -25.50
N LEU A 354 10.33 12.07 -26.59
CA LEU A 354 11.38 12.98 -27.09
C LEU A 354 10.86 14.36 -27.51
N LYS A 355 9.61 14.42 -27.94
CA LYS A 355 8.97 15.69 -28.31
C LYS A 355 8.46 16.43 -27.10
N ASP A 356 7.77 15.69 -26.23
CA ASP A 356 7.23 16.19 -24.97
C ASP A 356 6.90 14.99 -24.05
N GLU A 357 7.45 14.99 -22.84
CA GLU A 357 7.21 13.92 -21.87
C GLU A 357 5.74 13.78 -21.47
N GLU A 358 4.96 14.89 -21.45
CA GLU A 358 3.55 14.90 -21.07
C GLU A 358 2.68 14.01 -21.99
N ILE A 359 3.15 13.68 -23.20
CA ILE A 359 2.41 12.83 -24.14
C ILE A 359 2.21 11.41 -23.59
N TYR A 360 3.18 10.89 -22.81
CA TYR A 360 3.17 9.50 -22.28
C TYR A 360 3.60 9.38 -20.82
N ASN A 361 3.75 10.49 -20.10
CA ASN A 361 3.99 10.49 -18.67
C ASN A 361 2.73 10.94 -17.92
N ILE A 362 2.38 10.27 -16.83
CA ILE A 362 1.16 10.52 -16.06
C ILE A 362 1.19 11.88 -15.33
N PHE A 363 2.37 12.31 -14.93
CA PHE A 363 2.75 13.59 -14.36
C PHE A 363 4.28 13.66 -14.36
N ASP A 364 4.90 14.75 -13.96
CA ASP A 364 6.36 14.85 -13.84
C ASP A 364 6.89 13.89 -12.76
N THR A 365 7.10 12.62 -13.15
CA THR A 365 7.59 11.56 -12.26
C THR A 365 9.04 11.79 -11.82
N GLY A 366 9.82 12.55 -12.61
CA GLY A 366 11.16 12.98 -12.25
C GLY A 366 11.16 13.90 -11.05
N LYS A 367 10.30 14.92 -11.05
CA LYS A 367 10.15 15.90 -9.97
C LYS A 367 9.44 15.33 -8.75
N ILE A 368 8.32 14.63 -8.95
CA ILE A 368 7.43 14.22 -7.86
C ILE A 368 7.94 12.96 -7.14
N LEU A 369 8.52 12.00 -7.88
CA LEU A 369 8.96 10.71 -7.35
C LEU A 369 10.49 10.51 -7.37
N ASN A 370 11.25 11.48 -7.89
CA ASN A 370 12.66 11.30 -8.24
C ASN A 370 12.89 10.10 -9.20
N ARG A 371 11.90 9.84 -10.09
CA ARG A 371 11.91 8.75 -11.07
C ARG A 371 11.59 9.30 -12.46
N PRO A 372 12.61 9.76 -13.21
CA PRO A 372 12.42 10.21 -14.58
C PRO A 372 11.78 9.11 -15.43
N VAL A 373 11.02 9.50 -16.47
CA VAL A 373 10.50 8.55 -17.45
C VAL A 373 11.65 7.83 -18.14
N VAL A 374 11.51 6.52 -18.35
CA VAL A 374 12.55 5.68 -18.96
C VAL A 374 12.06 5.09 -20.26
N VAL A 375 12.90 5.17 -21.29
CA VAL A 375 12.70 4.45 -22.55
C VAL A 375 13.62 3.24 -22.56
N ALA A 376 13.04 2.03 -22.48
CA ALA A 376 13.84 0.81 -22.57
C ALA A 376 14.22 0.53 -24.02
N VAL A 377 15.46 0.05 -24.23
CA VAL A 377 15.99 -0.30 -25.55
C VAL A 377 15.86 -1.81 -25.78
N ASN A 378 15.24 -2.19 -26.90
CA ASN A 378 15.07 -3.57 -27.35
C ASN A 378 15.24 -3.67 -28.88
N GLU A 379 15.00 -4.83 -29.45
CA GLU A 379 15.13 -5.09 -30.91
C GLU A 379 14.27 -4.14 -31.77
N TYR A 380 13.12 -3.70 -31.27
CA TYR A 380 12.20 -2.79 -31.97
C TYR A 380 12.52 -1.31 -31.74
N SER A 381 13.54 -0.99 -30.97
CA SER A 381 13.91 0.39 -30.68
C SER A 381 14.61 1.03 -31.86
N GLY A 382 14.00 2.07 -32.42
CA GLY A 382 14.63 2.91 -33.46
C GLY A 382 15.57 3.96 -32.84
N LEU A 383 16.20 4.79 -33.71
CA LEU A 383 17.10 5.87 -33.30
C LEU A 383 16.44 6.83 -32.27
N ALA A 384 15.13 7.04 -32.36
CA ALA A 384 14.38 7.88 -31.42
C ALA A 384 14.40 7.25 -29.99
N GLY A 385 14.19 5.95 -29.88
CA GLY A 385 14.22 5.24 -28.60
C GLY A 385 15.60 5.30 -27.94
N ILE A 386 16.66 5.13 -28.71
CA ILE A 386 18.03 5.20 -28.20
C ILE A 386 18.39 6.63 -27.76
N ALA A 387 18.09 7.64 -28.58
CA ALA A 387 18.32 9.03 -28.21
C ALA A 387 17.51 9.43 -26.97
N ALA A 388 16.25 8.96 -26.84
CA ALA A 388 15.44 9.17 -25.66
C ALA A 388 16.09 8.56 -24.42
N TRP A 389 16.54 7.31 -24.53
CA TRP A 389 17.23 6.64 -23.43
C TRP A 389 18.48 7.42 -22.99
N ILE A 390 19.33 7.84 -23.94
CA ILE A 390 20.55 8.61 -23.65
C ILE A 390 20.18 9.91 -22.90
N ASN A 391 19.25 10.69 -23.43
CA ASN A 391 18.85 11.97 -22.86
C ASN A 391 18.30 11.82 -21.44
N THR A 392 17.47 10.80 -21.20
CA THR A 392 16.86 10.55 -19.91
C THR A 392 17.88 9.98 -18.91
N PHE A 393 18.66 8.99 -19.31
CA PHE A 393 19.62 8.33 -18.42
C PHE A 393 20.71 9.29 -17.94
N PHE A 394 21.25 10.10 -18.86
CA PHE A 394 22.29 11.11 -18.56
C PHE A 394 21.71 12.47 -18.14
N ARG A 395 20.38 12.58 -18.00
CA ARG A 395 19.66 13.81 -17.58
C ARG A 395 20.04 15.03 -18.43
N LEU A 396 20.14 14.85 -19.74
CA LEU A 396 20.53 15.91 -20.67
C LEU A 396 19.33 16.84 -20.92
N THR A 397 19.55 18.14 -20.80
CA THR A 397 18.52 19.17 -20.98
C THR A 397 18.90 20.16 -22.06
N ASP A 398 17.93 20.81 -22.65
CA ASP A 398 18.06 21.93 -23.60
C ASP A 398 19.01 21.62 -24.76
N ASP A 399 20.05 22.43 -24.92
CA ASP A 399 21.04 22.35 -25.98
C ASP A 399 21.97 21.12 -25.89
N LYS A 400 22.01 20.46 -24.73
CA LYS A 400 22.79 19.24 -24.51
C LYS A 400 22.07 17.98 -24.95
N LYS A 401 20.76 18.06 -25.26
CA LYS A 401 20.00 16.90 -25.73
C LYS A 401 20.57 16.32 -27.03
N ILE A 402 20.84 15.03 -27.01
CA ILE A 402 21.27 14.28 -28.19
C ILE A 402 20.10 14.11 -29.15
N ASN A 403 20.28 14.55 -30.39
CA ASN A 403 19.27 14.38 -31.43
C ASN A 403 19.30 12.97 -31.99
N LYS A 404 18.12 12.40 -32.29
CA LYS A 404 18.00 11.06 -32.89
C LYS A 404 18.74 10.88 -34.25
N ARG A 405 19.10 11.99 -34.90
CA ARG A 405 19.88 12.00 -36.18
C ARG A 405 21.38 12.11 -35.95
N ASP A 406 21.85 12.20 -34.72
CA ASP A 406 23.29 12.20 -34.43
C ASP A 406 23.91 10.87 -34.93
N PRO A 407 24.98 10.92 -35.73
CA PRO A 407 25.63 9.70 -36.27
C PRO A 407 26.01 8.70 -35.18
N ARG A 408 26.35 9.17 -33.99
CA ARG A 408 26.74 8.33 -32.85
C ARG A 408 25.55 7.51 -32.31
N VAL A 409 24.32 8.02 -32.42
CA VAL A 409 23.10 7.25 -32.10
C VAL A 409 22.93 6.08 -33.06
N ILE A 410 23.37 6.24 -34.33
CA ILE A 410 23.35 5.14 -35.29
C ILE A 410 24.33 4.05 -34.88
N THR A 411 25.53 4.41 -34.43
CA THR A 411 26.53 3.43 -33.94
C THR A 411 25.98 2.63 -32.73
N VAL A 412 25.30 3.31 -31.78
CA VAL A 412 24.67 2.60 -30.65
C VAL A 412 23.55 1.67 -31.16
N LYS A 413 22.76 2.11 -32.16
CA LYS A 413 21.70 1.27 -32.77
C LYS A 413 22.27 0.04 -33.44
N GLU A 414 23.34 0.17 -34.19
CA GLU A 414 24.02 -0.96 -34.85
C GLU A 414 24.48 -1.99 -33.82
N TRP A 415 25.09 -1.53 -32.73
CA TRP A 415 25.45 -2.42 -31.63
C TRP A 415 24.24 -3.12 -31.02
N VAL A 416 23.11 -2.39 -30.81
CA VAL A 416 21.85 -2.98 -30.32
C VAL A 416 21.36 -4.08 -31.28
N ASP A 417 21.36 -3.82 -32.57
CA ASP A 417 20.91 -4.80 -33.58
C ASP A 417 21.78 -6.06 -33.59
N GLU A 418 23.09 -5.91 -33.41
CA GLU A 418 24.02 -7.04 -33.31
C GLU A 418 23.71 -7.94 -32.12
N GLN A 419 23.35 -7.33 -30.95
CA GLN A 419 22.97 -8.12 -29.76
C GLN A 419 21.77 -9.04 -30.04
N TYR A 420 20.79 -8.55 -30.79
CA TYR A 420 19.57 -9.34 -31.12
C TYR A 420 19.81 -10.29 -32.31
N ALA A 421 20.65 -9.93 -33.24
CA ALA A 421 21.06 -10.84 -34.31
C ALA A 421 21.78 -12.09 -33.77
N ASP A 422 22.47 -11.96 -32.65
CA ASP A 422 23.14 -13.06 -31.93
C ASP A 422 22.18 -13.91 -31.07
N GLY A 423 20.85 -13.64 -31.14
CA GLY A 423 19.79 -14.46 -30.52
C GLY A 423 19.34 -14.00 -29.12
N ARG A 424 19.63 -12.78 -28.73
CA ARG A 424 19.14 -12.19 -27.50
C ARG A 424 17.62 -12.04 -27.54
N THR A 425 16.93 -12.39 -26.45
CA THR A 425 15.46 -12.25 -26.27
C THR A 425 15.07 -11.27 -25.16
N SER A 426 16.04 -10.84 -24.35
CA SER A 426 15.82 -9.91 -23.23
C SER A 426 16.04 -8.45 -23.66
N VAL A 427 15.44 -7.52 -22.92
CA VAL A 427 15.75 -6.08 -23.03
C VAL A 427 17.24 -5.86 -22.71
N ILE A 428 17.87 -4.88 -23.35
CA ILE A 428 19.26 -4.50 -23.04
C ILE A 428 19.25 -3.76 -21.70
N GLY A 429 20.10 -4.18 -20.77
CA GLY A 429 20.24 -3.57 -19.47
C GLY A 429 20.80 -2.15 -19.51
N ASN A 430 20.43 -1.32 -18.54
CA ASN A 430 20.96 0.03 -18.44
C ASN A 430 22.49 0.05 -18.35
N ASP A 431 23.08 -0.88 -17.60
CA ASP A 431 24.54 -1.00 -17.45
C ASP A 431 25.26 -1.32 -18.77
N GLU A 432 24.60 -2.10 -19.64
CA GLU A 432 25.15 -2.44 -20.96
C GLU A 432 25.06 -1.23 -21.90
N LEU A 433 23.90 -0.54 -21.89
CA LEU A 433 23.69 0.67 -22.69
C LEU A 433 24.61 1.81 -22.23
N GLU A 434 24.78 1.99 -20.93
CA GLU A 434 25.66 3.01 -20.36
C GLU A 434 27.09 2.81 -20.88
N LYS A 435 27.59 1.59 -20.86
CA LYS A 435 28.96 1.27 -21.35
C LYS A 435 29.13 1.64 -22.81
N ILE A 436 28.24 1.19 -23.70
CA ILE A 436 28.34 1.48 -25.12
C ILE A 436 28.16 2.97 -25.42
N VAL A 437 27.25 3.65 -24.70
CA VAL A 437 27.04 5.09 -24.88
C VAL A 437 28.25 5.89 -24.39
N LYS A 438 28.84 5.58 -23.25
CA LYS A 438 30.08 6.25 -22.75
C LYS A 438 31.27 6.04 -23.70
N LEU A 439 31.36 4.89 -24.37
CA LEU A 439 32.37 4.64 -25.40
C LEU A 439 32.12 5.45 -26.67
N THR A 440 30.85 5.74 -26.99
CA THR A 440 30.46 6.43 -28.23
C THR A 440 30.38 7.95 -28.05
N PHE A 441 30.03 8.40 -26.86
CA PHE A 441 29.88 9.79 -26.46
C PHE A 441 30.86 10.11 -25.32
N GLU A 442 32.10 10.42 -25.68
CA GLU A 442 33.20 10.67 -24.72
C GLU A 442 32.84 11.78 -23.69
N GLU A 443 32.05 12.78 -24.12
CA GLU A 443 31.60 13.88 -23.26
C GLU A 443 30.65 13.44 -22.14
N LEU A 444 30.07 12.27 -22.21
CA LEU A 444 29.18 11.70 -21.18
C LEU A 444 29.93 10.79 -20.20
N SER A 445 31.24 10.66 -20.35
CA SER A 445 32.12 9.90 -19.46
C SER A 445 32.67 10.82 -18.36
N ASP A 446 32.31 10.59 -17.10
CA ASP A 446 32.79 11.36 -15.95
C ASP A 446 34.25 11.10 -15.57
N ASP A 447 34.87 10.07 -16.15
CA ASP A 447 36.25 9.66 -15.86
C ASP A 447 37.18 9.87 -17.04
N LYS A 448 38.15 10.77 -16.88
CA LYS A 448 39.31 10.89 -17.77
C LYS A 448 40.28 9.70 -17.70
N LYS A 449 39.88 8.57 -17.08
CA LYS A 449 40.63 7.32 -16.99
C LYS A 449 39.68 6.13 -17.06
N VAL A 450 39.12 5.88 -18.24
CA VAL A 450 38.72 4.51 -18.57
C VAL A 450 39.95 3.85 -19.16
N GLU A 451 40.54 2.91 -18.42
CA GLU A 451 41.47 1.94 -19.08
C GLU A 451 40.71 1.31 -20.23
N VAL A 452 41.25 1.51 -21.43
CA VAL A 452 40.73 0.90 -22.66
C VAL A 452 40.85 -0.61 -22.47
N ILE A 453 39.81 -1.24 -21.96
CA ILE A 453 39.66 -2.68 -22.11
C ILE A 453 39.37 -2.85 -23.60
N ASP A 454 40.40 -3.35 -24.29
CA ASP A 454 40.39 -3.62 -25.73
C ASP A 454 39.23 -4.58 -26.07
N TYR A 455 38.05 -4.04 -26.35
CA TYR A 455 36.92 -4.80 -26.92
C TYR A 455 37.27 -5.05 -28.41
N LYS A 456 38.24 -5.90 -28.65
CA LYS A 456 38.30 -6.62 -29.92
C LYS A 456 36.98 -7.39 -30.00
N VAL A 457 36.14 -6.98 -30.94
CA VAL A 457 35.01 -7.78 -31.42
C VAL A 457 35.56 -9.17 -31.70
N CYS A 458 35.42 -10.08 -30.76
CA CYS A 458 35.70 -11.48 -30.98
C CYS A 458 34.68 -11.99 -32.00
N LYS A 459 35.01 -11.96 -33.26
CA LYS A 459 34.45 -12.87 -34.26
C LYS A 459 34.85 -14.28 -33.85
N SER A 460 34.20 -14.85 -32.85
CA SER A 460 34.39 -16.26 -32.51
C SER A 460 33.12 -17.02 -32.90
N LYS A 461 33.37 -17.89 -33.83
CA LYS A 461 32.49 -18.99 -34.21
C LYS A 461 32.07 -19.75 -32.92
N ARG A 462 30.74 -19.88 -32.69
CA ARG A 462 30.08 -20.87 -31.82
C ARG A 462 30.75 -21.10 -30.46
N GLY A 463 30.25 -20.47 -29.42
CA GLY A 463 30.63 -20.79 -28.04
C GLY A 463 29.73 -20.10 -27.04
N THR A 464 28.99 -20.90 -26.30
CA THR A 464 28.13 -20.57 -25.18
C THR A 464 28.80 -19.63 -24.18
N PHE A 465 28.18 -18.50 -23.89
CA PHE A 465 28.58 -17.61 -22.80
C PHE A 465 28.33 -18.33 -21.46
N ARG A 466 29.37 -18.68 -20.73
CA ARG A 466 29.34 -18.94 -19.29
C ARG A 466 29.53 -17.61 -18.56
N SER A 467 28.68 -17.34 -17.60
CA SER A 467 28.73 -16.16 -16.73
C SER A 467 30.07 -16.08 -15.97
N VAL A 468 30.63 -14.88 -15.86
CA VAL A 468 31.89 -14.55 -15.15
C VAL A 468 31.76 -14.64 -13.62
N GLN A 469 30.91 -15.50 -13.10
CA GLN A 469 30.78 -15.69 -11.65
C GLN A 469 31.53 -16.89 -11.03
N ASP A 470 32.26 -17.70 -11.86
CA ASP A 470 32.92 -18.92 -11.38
C ASP A 470 34.46 -18.86 -11.36
N LYS A 471 35.07 -17.74 -10.98
CA LYS A 471 36.54 -17.68 -10.82
C LYS A 471 37.02 -17.08 -9.48
N ASN A 472 36.32 -17.30 -8.38
CA ASN A 472 36.89 -17.00 -7.05
C ASN A 472 36.54 -18.02 -5.97
N LEU A 473 36.63 -19.31 -6.29
CA LEU A 473 36.42 -20.38 -5.27
C LEU A 473 37.40 -21.55 -5.51
N GLU A 474 38.70 -21.26 -5.73
CA GLU A 474 39.76 -22.25 -5.58
C GLU A 474 41.05 -21.56 -5.19
N THR A 475 41.21 -21.14 -3.94
CA THR A 475 42.48 -21.04 -3.22
C THR A 475 42.25 -20.78 -1.76
N SER A 476 41.83 -21.81 -0.99
CA SER A 476 42.25 -21.97 0.38
C SER A 476 41.96 -23.40 0.87
N LYS A 477 42.80 -24.31 0.44
CA LYS A 477 43.13 -25.55 1.17
C LYS A 477 44.60 -25.84 0.94
N ARG A 478 45.39 -25.32 1.85
CA ARG A 478 46.62 -25.95 2.39
C ARG A 478 46.93 -25.33 3.73
#